data_8f052687fcce115999f998d50c3d77a0
#
_entry.id   8f052687fcce115999f998d50c3d77a0
#
_cell.length_a   1.000
_cell.length_b   1.000
_cell.length_c   1.000
_cell.angle_alpha   90.00
_cell.angle_beta   90.00
_cell.angle_gamma   90.00
#
_symmetry.space_group_name_H-M   'P 1'
#
loop_
_entity.id
_entity.type
_entity.pdbx_description
1 polymer ?
#
loop_
_entity_poly.entity_id
_entity_poly.type
_entity_poly.pdbx_seq_one_letter_code
_entity_poly.pdbx_strand_id
1 'polypeptide(L)'
;MAHNFKDKNIGVGITGSYCTYKKVFEELRQLADTQANLFTIFSDNASSTDSRFGKCKDFLKLAEEISGKPPITTIPDAEPIGPKSMLDLLIIAPCTGNTLSKLANGISDTPVLMAAKAHLRNNRPLVIFLSTNDALGMNLKNIGILLNTKNIFFVPFGQDNYLSKHNSMIAHVDLIEDTIEKALGGRQIQPVIKSPHVTIL
;
A
#
# COMPACT_ATOMS: atom_id res chain seq x y z
N MET A 1 11.46 19.05 -3.49
CA MET A 1 12.64 18.76 -2.63
C MET A 1 12.72 17.26 -2.52
N ALA A 2 13.91 16.67 -2.54
CA ALA A 2 14.04 15.24 -2.31
C ALA A 2 13.63 14.90 -0.87
N HIS A 3 12.77 13.89 -0.71
CA HIS A 3 12.39 13.39 0.62
C HIS A 3 13.60 12.72 1.28
N ASN A 4 13.66 12.78 2.60
CA ASN A 4 14.69 12.09 3.38
C ASN A 4 13.99 11.36 4.54
N PHE A 5 13.92 10.03 4.40
CA PHE A 5 13.34 9.14 5.43
C PHE A 5 14.43 8.36 6.17
N LYS A 6 15.62 8.92 6.27
CA LYS A 6 16.71 8.34 7.06
C LYS A 6 16.23 7.95 8.46
N ASP A 7 16.62 6.78 8.90
CA ASP A 7 16.25 6.20 10.21
C ASP A 7 14.75 5.90 10.38
N LYS A 8 13.94 5.97 9.31
CA LYS A 8 12.53 5.55 9.34
C LYS A 8 12.38 4.11 8.89
N ASN A 9 11.71 3.32 9.71
CA ASN A 9 11.30 1.96 9.38
C ASN A 9 9.96 2.00 8.68
N ILE A 10 9.93 1.73 7.37
CA ILE A 10 8.73 1.76 6.55
C ILE A 10 8.38 0.35 6.09
N GLY A 11 7.21 -0.12 6.50
CA GLY A 11 6.63 -1.36 5.99
C GLY A 11 5.91 -1.13 4.68
N VAL A 12 6.05 -2.06 3.73
CA VAL A 12 5.37 -2.02 2.44
C VAL A 12 4.60 -3.31 2.23
N GLY A 13 3.28 -3.24 2.38
CA GLY A 13 2.34 -4.33 2.12
C GLY A 13 2.02 -4.43 0.63
N ILE A 14 2.34 -5.55 0.00
CA ILE A 14 2.14 -5.79 -1.44
C ILE A 14 0.99 -6.77 -1.63
N THR A 15 -0.06 -6.37 -2.38
CA THR A 15 -1.23 -7.20 -2.63
C THR A 15 -1.51 -7.39 -4.13
N GLY A 16 -2.41 -8.28 -4.50
CA GLY A 16 -2.58 -8.83 -5.84
C GLY A 16 -3.09 -7.88 -6.96
N SER A 17 -2.85 -6.57 -6.89
CA SER A 17 -3.12 -5.67 -8.02
C SER A 17 -1.92 -5.60 -8.97
N TYR A 18 -1.64 -6.70 -9.64
CA TYR A 18 -0.42 -6.93 -10.43
C TYR A 18 -0.19 -5.92 -11.56
N CYS A 19 -1.26 -5.34 -12.11
CA CYS A 19 -1.15 -4.36 -13.19
C CYS A 19 -0.44 -3.05 -12.77
N THR A 20 -0.35 -2.77 -11.48
CA THR A 20 0.34 -1.59 -10.94
C THR A 20 1.76 -1.88 -10.47
N TYR A 21 2.18 -3.15 -10.42
CA TYR A 21 3.46 -3.57 -9.85
C TYR A 21 4.65 -2.83 -10.44
N LYS A 22 4.73 -2.72 -11.77
CA LYS A 22 5.85 -2.02 -12.41
C LYS A 22 6.07 -0.62 -11.81
N LYS A 23 5.01 0.19 -11.74
CA LYS A 23 5.07 1.55 -11.20
C LYS A 23 5.35 1.57 -9.69
N VAL A 24 4.70 0.66 -8.93
CA VAL A 24 4.91 0.57 -7.49
C VAL A 24 6.35 0.15 -7.15
N PHE A 25 6.92 -0.82 -7.86
CA PHE A 25 8.31 -1.23 -7.62
C PHE A 25 9.33 -0.18 -8.06
N GLU A 26 9.03 0.62 -9.10
CA GLU A 26 9.84 1.80 -9.46
C GLU A 26 9.85 2.81 -8.30
N GLU A 27 8.69 3.08 -7.70
CA GLU A 27 8.55 3.98 -6.55
C GLU A 27 9.23 3.43 -5.28
N LEU A 28 9.17 2.10 -5.07
CA LEU A 28 9.88 1.47 -3.95
C LEU A 28 11.40 1.64 -4.04
N ARG A 29 11.97 1.67 -5.25
CA ARG A 29 13.40 1.99 -5.42
C ARG A 29 13.68 3.44 -5.02
N GLN A 30 12.85 4.38 -5.49
CA GLN A 30 12.99 5.79 -5.10
C GLN A 30 12.88 5.93 -3.58
N LEU A 31 11.91 5.27 -2.97
CA LEU A 31 11.74 5.27 -1.51
C LEU A 31 12.98 4.69 -0.79
N ALA A 32 13.63 3.65 -1.34
CA ALA A 32 14.90 3.14 -0.80
C ALA A 32 16.03 4.16 -0.92
N ASP A 33 16.08 4.93 -2.02
CA ASP A 33 17.07 5.98 -2.23
C ASP A 33 16.94 7.13 -1.21
N THR A 34 15.77 7.31 -0.58
CA THR A 34 15.56 8.26 0.54
C THR A 34 16.24 7.84 1.85
N GLN A 35 16.97 6.72 1.87
CA GLN A 35 17.59 6.10 3.05
C GLN A 35 16.59 5.52 4.07
N ALA A 36 15.35 5.27 3.65
CA ALA A 36 14.37 4.56 4.46
C ALA A 36 14.79 3.09 4.68
N ASN A 37 14.54 2.58 5.88
CA ASN A 37 14.73 1.17 6.19
C ASN A 37 13.44 0.40 5.82
N LEU A 38 13.44 -0.28 4.67
CA LEU A 38 12.24 -0.93 4.13
C LEU A 38 12.05 -2.35 4.65
N PHE A 39 10.78 -2.70 4.89
CA PHE A 39 10.29 -4.05 5.22
C PHE A 39 9.16 -4.40 4.27
N THR A 40 9.35 -5.37 3.40
CA THR A 40 8.31 -5.79 2.43
C THR A 40 7.48 -6.94 2.99
N ILE A 41 6.15 -6.85 2.84
CA ILE A 41 5.18 -7.83 3.35
C ILE A 41 4.24 -8.19 2.20
N PHE A 42 4.18 -9.46 1.83
CA PHE A 42 3.34 -9.92 0.72
C PHE A 42 2.08 -10.61 1.24
N SER A 43 0.95 -10.33 0.59
CA SER A 43 -0.25 -11.14 0.78
C SER A 43 -0.07 -12.53 0.16
N ASP A 44 -0.86 -13.52 0.59
CA ASP A 44 -0.77 -14.90 0.09
C ASP A 44 -0.82 -14.96 -1.44
N ASN A 45 -1.78 -14.26 -2.07
CA ASN A 45 -1.87 -14.22 -3.53
C ASN A 45 -0.64 -13.57 -4.19
N ALA A 46 -0.10 -12.50 -3.60
CA ALA A 46 1.05 -11.80 -4.15
C ALA A 46 2.34 -12.64 -4.08
N SER A 47 2.47 -13.49 -3.05
CA SER A 47 3.65 -14.33 -2.83
C SER A 47 3.61 -15.68 -3.55
N SER A 48 2.43 -16.15 -3.96
CA SER A 48 2.25 -17.52 -4.47
C SER A 48 1.65 -17.64 -5.88
N THR A 49 1.09 -16.55 -6.43
CA THR A 49 0.37 -16.61 -7.71
C THR A 49 1.13 -15.91 -8.83
N ASP A 50 1.45 -16.64 -9.88
CA ASP A 50 1.98 -16.08 -11.12
C ASP A 50 0.89 -15.34 -11.88
N SER A 51 1.24 -14.26 -12.54
CA SER A 51 0.32 -13.44 -13.32
C SER A 51 0.85 -13.17 -14.72
N ARG A 52 0.02 -12.64 -15.60
CA ARG A 52 0.48 -12.15 -16.92
C ARG A 52 1.50 -11.01 -16.83
N PHE A 53 1.69 -10.41 -15.66
CA PHE A 53 2.63 -9.30 -15.43
C PHE A 53 3.97 -9.76 -14.88
N GLY A 54 4.12 -11.04 -14.53
CA GLY A 54 5.35 -11.64 -14.05
C GLY A 54 5.10 -12.80 -13.07
N LYS A 55 6.17 -13.47 -12.71
CA LYS A 55 6.15 -14.56 -11.73
C LYS A 55 6.25 -14.02 -10.31
N CYS A 56 5.52 -14.61 -9.38
CA CYS A 56 5.56 -14.21 -7.96
C CYS A 56 6.99 -14.26 -7.39
N LYS A 57 7.78 -15.27 -7.74
CA LYS A 57 9.17 -15.42 -7.30
C LYS A 57 10.07 -14.26 -7.74
N ASP A 58 9.85 -13.71 -8.95
CA ASP A 58 10.64 -12.60 -9.46
C ASP A 58 10.32 -11.31 -8.68
N PHE A 59 9.06 -11.10 -8.31
CA PHE A 59 8.65 -9.97 -7.47
C PHE A 59 9.16 -10.08 -6.03
N LEU A 60 9.17 -11.28 -5.46
CA LEU A 60 9.76 -11.51 -4.13
C LEU A 60 11.26 -11.20 -4.14
N LYS A 61 11.99 -11.71 -5.13
CA LYS A 61 13.41 -11.44 -5.29
C LYS A 61 13.69 -9.95 -5.48
N LEU A 62 12.90 -9.28 -6.33
CA LEU A 62 13.03 -7.84 -6.56
C LEU A 62 12.79 -7.04 -5.28
N ALA A 63 11.80 -7.42 -4.48
CA ALA A 63 11.51 -6.79 -3.18
C ALA A 63 12.68 -6.96 -2.20
N GLU A 64 13.30 -8.15 -2.17
CA GLU A 64 14.48 -8.43 -1.37
C GLU A 64 15.69 -7.61 -1.83
N GLU A 65 15.92 -7.50 -3.14
CA GLU A 65 16.99 -6.67 -3.71
C GLU A 65 16.84 -5.19 -3.34
N ILE A 66 15.61 -4.66 -3.35
CA ILE A 66 15.33 -3.26 -3.02
C ILE A 66 15.46 -2.99 -1.51
N SER A 67 14.92 -3.88 -0.68
CA SER A 67 14.88 -3.68 0.78
C SER A 67 16.14 -4.16 1.51
N GLY A 68 16.95 -5.02 0.86
CA GLY A 68 18.08 -5.71 1.49
C GLY A 68 17.65 -6.75 2.54
N LYS A 69 16.38 -7.14 2.57
CA LYS A 69 15.81 -8.07 3.56
C LYS A 69 14.84 -9.04 2.90
N PRO A 70 14.76 -10.30 3.38
CA PRO A 70 13.76 -11.24 2.89
C PRO A 70 12.34 -10.71 3.15
N PRO A 71 11.43 -10.82 2.15
CA PRO A 71 10.04 -10.44 2.32
C PRO A 71 9.32 -11.27 3.38
N ILE A 72 8.46 -10.63 4.16
CA ILE A 72 7.54 -11.29 5.09
C ILE A 72 6.37 -11.86 4.28
N THR A 73 6.16 -13.18 4.35
CA THR A 73 5.14 -13.87 3.56
C THR A 73 4.18 -14.71 4.39
N THR A 74 4.34 -14.73 5.73
CA THR A 74 3.49 -15.51 6.64
C THR A 74 2.89 -14.62 7.73
N ILE A 75 1.73 -15.03 8.26
CA ILE A 75 1.09 -14.35 9.39
C ILE A 75 1.98 -14.37 10.64
N PRO A 76 2.61 -15.50 11.04
CA PRO A 76 3.51 -15.53 12.19
C PRO A 76 4.70 -14.58 12.06
N ASP A 77 5.26 -14.39 10.86
CA ASP A 77 6.38 -13.46 10.65
C ASP A 77 5.93 -11.99 10.67
N ALA A 78 4.66 -11.71 10.36
CA ALA A 78 4.09 -10.36 10.42
C ALA A 78 3.65 -9.95 11.84
N GLU A 79 3.30 -10.90 12.71
CA GLU A 79 2.82 -10.61 14.07
C GLU A 79 3.81 -9.78 14.92
N PRO A 80 5.14 -10.03 14.89
CA PRO A 80 6.11 -9.27 15.67
C PRO A 80 6.15 -7.76 15.38
N ILE A 81 5.60 -7.31 14.26
CA ILE A 81 5.52 -5.89 13.90
C ILE A 81 4.86 -5.06 15.00
N GLY A 82 3.82 -5.61 15.64
CA GLY A 82 3.12 -4.93 16.72
C GLY A 82 3.89 -4.90 18.05
N PRO A 83 4.15 -6.04 18.70
CA PRO A 83 4.82 -6.09 20.00
C PRO A 83 6.18 -5.41 20.04
N LYS A 84 6.93 -5.49 18.93
CA LYS A 84 8.26 -4.88 18.80
C LYS A 84 8.22 -3.44 18.31
N SER A 85 7.05 -2.90 17.97
CA SER A 85 6.89 -1.55 17.38
C SER A 85 7.87 -1.31 16.22
N MET A 86 7.99 -2.28 15.32
CA MET A 86 9.07 -2.33 14.32
C MET A 86 9.02 -1.20 13.29
N LEU A 87 7.83 -0.71 12.95
CA LEU A 87 7.62 0.24 11.85
C LEU A 87 7.22 1.62 12.37
N ASP A 88 7.70 2.67 11.74
CA ASP A 88 7.22 4.03 11.93
C ASP A 88 5.97 4.32 11.11
N LEU A 89 5.88 3.70 9.93
CA LEU A 89 4.74 3.78 9.03
C LEU A 89 4.59 2.46 8.27
N LEU A 90 3.36 2.08 7.97
CA LEU A 90 3.04 1.00 7.04
C LEU A 90 2.28 1.57 5.84
N ILE A 91 2.72 1.28 4.62
CA ILE A 91 1.95 1.54 3.41
C ILE A 91 1.52 0.21 2.77
N ILE A 92 0.25 0.10 2.36
CA ILE A 92 -0.23 -1.01 1.53
C ILE A 92 -0.25 -0.52 0.07
N ALA A 93 0.74 -0.93 -0.71
CA ALA A 93 0.93 -0.51 -2.09
C ALA A 93 1.35 -1.69 -2.99
N PRO A 94 0.49 -2.11 -3.92
CA PRO A 94 -0.89 -1.66 -4.12
C PRO A 94 -1.86 -2.30 -3.13
N CYS A 95 -2.99 -1.62 -2.82
CA CYS A 95 -4.08 -2.15 -2.02
C CYS A 95 -5.26 -2.56 -2.91
N THR A 96 -5.54 -3.87 -2.99
CA THR A 96 -6.69 -4.41 -3.72
C THR A 96 -8.01 -4.13 -2.99
N GLY A 97 -9.12 -4.16 -3.71
CA GLY A 97 -10.47 -4.08 -3.12
C GLY A 97 -10.74 -5.15 -2.05
N ASN A 98 -10.22 -6.37 -2.25
CA ASN A 98 -10.32 -7.44 -1.27
C ASN A 98 -9.58 -7.09 0.05
N THR A 99 -8.35 -6.62 -0.04
CA THR A 99 -7.57 -6.20 1.13
C THR A 99 -8.21 -5.00 1.82
N LEU A 100 -8.67 -4.01 1.05
CA LEU A 100 -9.39 -2.84 1.54
C LEU A 100 -10.66 -3.23 2.31
N SER A 101 -11.47 -4.11 1.72
CA SER A 101 -12.71 -4.62 2.34
C SER A 101 -12.43 -5.35 3.66
N LYS A 102 -11.45 -6.24 3.66
CA LYS A 102 -11.05 -6.96 4.87
C LYS A 102 -10.55 -6.03 5.97
N LEU A 103 -9.71 -5.05 5.61
CA LEU A 103 -9.20 -4.05 6.55
C LEU A 103 -10.34 -3.24 7.18
N ALA A 104 -11.31 -2.77 6.37
CA ALA A 104 -12.46 -2.01 6.83
C ALA A 104 -13.36 -2.81 7.78
N ASN A 105 -13.35 -4.14 7.69
CA ASN A 105 -14.14 -5.04 8.53
C ASN A 105 -13.32 -5.71 9.65
N GLY A 106 -12.07 -5.28 9.88
CA GLY A 106 -11.23 -5.79 10.98
C GLY A 106 -10.72 -7.23 10.77
N ILE A 107 -10.77 -7.76 9.54
CA ILE A 107 -10.29 -9.11 9.20
C ILE A 107 -8.77 -9.06 9.02
N SER A 108 -8.05 -10.01 9.61
CA SER A 108 -6.58 -10.05 9.62
C SER A 108 -6.03 -11.44 9.25
N ASP A 109 -6.54 -12.01 8.16
CA ASP A 109 -6.30 -13.37 7.69
C ASP A 109 -5.21 -13.49 6.60
N THR A 110 -4.42 -12.45 6.41
CA THR A 110 -3.25 -12.45 5.52
C THR A 110 -2.06 -11.76 6.20
N PRO A 111 -0.80 -11.98 5.76
CA PRO A 111 0.36 -11.32 6.35
C PRO A 111 0.26 -9.79 6.31
N VAL A 112 -0.23 -9.21 5.21
CA VAL A 112 -0.43 -7.75 5.07
C VAL A 112 -1.48 -7.23 6.06
N LEU A 113 -2.60 -7.92 6.22
CA LEU A 113 -3.67 -7.51 7.14
C LEU A 113 -3.26 -7.73 8.61
N MET A 114 -2.49 -8.79 8.90
CA MET A 114 -1.92 -8.98 10.24
C MET A 114 -0.93 -7.85 10.56
N ALA A 115 -0.04 -7.49 9.64
CA ALA A 115 0.86 -6.35 9.78
C ALA A 115 0.09 -5.05 10.03
N ALA A 116 -0.97 -4.79 9.26
CA ALA A 116 -1.80 -3.60 9.41
C ALA A 116 -2.47 -3.52 10.80
N LYS A 117 -3.08 -4.62 11.26
CA LYS A 117 -3.67 -4.74 12.60
C LYS A 117 -2.61 -4.52 13.69
N ALA A 118 -1.48 -5.23 13.57
CA ALA A 118 -0.38 -5.16 14.54
C ALA A 118 0.22 -3.73 14.63
N HIS A 119 0.30 -3.03 13.51
CA HIS A 119 0.82 -1.68 13.40
C HIS A 119 -0.17 -0.63 13.95
N LEU A 120 -1.44 -0.68 13.54
CA LEU A 120 -2.48 0.27 13.95
C LEU A 120 -2.75 0.25 15.46
N ARG A 121 -2.64 -0.91 16.13
CA ARG A 121 -2.80 -1.00 17.59
C ARG A 121 -1.77 -0.17 18.36
N ASN A 122 -0.64 0.18 17.73
CA ASN A 122 0.38 1.06 18.27
C ASN A 122 0.13 2.54 17.97
N ASN A 123 -1.07 2.88 17.44
CA ASN A 123 -1.44 4.24 17.02
C ASN A 123 -0.50 4.85 15.97
N ARG A 124 0.14 4.03 15.14
CA ARG A 124 1.04 4.48 14.07
C ARG A 124 0.33 4.57 12.72
N PRO A 125 0.81 5.42 11.79
CA PRO A 125 0.14 5.72 10.53
C PRO A 125 0.18 4.55 9.55
N LEU A 126 -0.98 4.24 8.95
CA LEU A 126 -1.15 3.34 7.82
C LEU A 126 -1.54 4.16 6.58
N VAL A 127 -0.80 3.99 5.49
CA VAL A 127 -1.08 4.61 4.19
C VAL A 127 -1.68 3.57 3.24
N ILE A 128 -2.69 3.94 2.48
CA ILE A 128 -3.34 3.07 1.49
C ILE A 128 -3.11 3.62 0.09
N PHE A 129 -2.42 2.87 -0.77
CA PHE A 129 -2.37 3.07 -2.21
C PHE A 129 -3.49 2.26 -2.86
N LEU A 130 -4.64 2.90 -3.07
CA LEU A 130 -5.82 2.25 -3.65
C LEU A 130 -5.57 1.83 -5.09
N SER A 131 -5.88 0.57 -5.43
CA SER A 131 -5.84 0.05 -6.79
C SER A 131 -6.87 -1.06 -6.94
N THR A 132 -8.08 -0.70 -7.38
CA THR A 132 -9.18 -1.65 -7.54
C THR A 132 -10.18 -1.22 -8.61
N ASN A 133 -10.74 -2.19 -9.32
CA ASN A 133 -11.71 -1.97 -10.39
C ASN A 133 -13.17 -1.93 -9.92
N ASP A 134 -13.42 -2.08 -8.61
CA ASP A 134 -14.74 -2.02 -7.98
C ASP A 134 -14.88 -0.92 -6.91
N ALA A 135 -14.01 0.08 -6.95
CA ALA A 135 -13.97 1.16 -5.96
C ALA A 135 -15.28 1.94 -5.85
N LEU A 136 -15.92 2.24 -6.98
CA LEU A 136 -17.23 2.93 -7.03
C LEU A 136 -18.42 1.96 -6.90
N GLY A 137 -18.16 0.66 -6.77
CA GLY A 137 -19.16 -0.36 -6.45
C GLY A 137 -19.20 -0.64 -4.93
N MET A 138 -19.11 -1.92 -4.57
CA MET A 138 -19.21 -2.36 -3.17
C MET A 138 -18.09 -1.83 -2.27
N ASN A 139 -16.94 -1.45 -2.83
CA ASN A 139 -15.84 -0.92 -2.04
C ASN A 139 -15.94 0.58 -1.72
N LEU A 140 -16.88 1.34 -2.28
CA LEU A 140 -17.02 2.77 -1.96
C LEU A 140 -17.32 2.99 -0.47
N LYS A 141 -18.17 2.16 0.13
CA LYS A 141 -18.42 2.19 1.58
C LYS A 141 -17.18 1.91 2.41
N ASN A 142 -16.34 0.95 1.97
CA ASN A 142 -15.10 0.59 2.67
C ASN A 142 -14.06 1.72 2.59
N ILE A 143 -13.98 2.40 1.45
CA ILE A 143 -13.16 3.61 1.29
C ILE A 143 -13.64 4.68 2.29
N GLY A 144 -14.96 4.95 2.35
CA GLY A 144 -15.54 5.91 3.28
C GLY A 144 -15.26 5.58 4.74
N ILE A 145 -15.38 4.31 5.14
CA ILE A 145 -15.05 3.85 6.50
C ILE A 145 -13.58 4.14 6.81
N LEU A 146 -12.67 3.73 5.92
CA LEU A 146 -11.24 3.86 6.17
C LEU A 146 -10.75 5.31 6.12
N LEU A 147 -11.33 6.17 5.26
CA LEU A 147 -11.05 7.61 5.25
C LEU A 147 -11.40 8.31 6.57
N ASN A 148 -12.37 7.76 7.33
CA ASN A 148 -12.78 8.27 8.63
C ASN A 148 -12.12 7.53 9.81
N THR A 149 -11.25 6.55 9.53
CA THR A 149 -10.57 5.79 10.57
C THR A 149 -9.28 6.49 10.99
N LYS A 150 -9.09 6.63 12.30
CA LYS A 150 -7.90 7.26 12.89
C LYS A 150 -6.61 6.56 12.42
N ASN A 151 -5.60 7.34 12.09
CA ASN A 151 -4.27 6.89 11.64
C ASN A 151 -4.26 6.14 10.29
N ILE A 152 -5.34 6.20 9.52
CA ILE A 152 -5.37 5.70 8.15
C ILE A 152 -5.40 6.89 7.19
N PHE A 153 -4.51 6.87 6.22
CA PHE A 153 -4.32 7.90 5.22
C PHE A 153 -4.32 7.29 3.83
N PHE A 154 -4.76 8.04 2.83
CA PHE A 154 -4.79 7.57 1.46
C PHE A 154 -3.78 8.36 0.61
N VAL A 155 -3.06 7.65 -0.24
CA VAL A 155 -2.42 8.28 -1.39
C VAL A 155 -3.54 8.86 -2.26
N PRO A 156 -3.46 10.14 -2.68
CA PRO A 156 -4.49 10.74 -3.52
C PRO A 156 -4.86 9.86 -4.70
N PHE A 157 -6.14 9.70 -4.97
CA PHE A 157 -6.65 8.75 -5.96
C PHE A 157 -7.76 9.37 -6.82
N GLY A 158 -7.98 8.79 -7.98
CA GLY A 158 -9.04 9.17 -8.91
C GLY A 158 -9.52 7.98 -9.72
N GLN A 159 -10.53 8.21 -10.59
CA GLN A 159 -10.92 7.16 -11.53
C GLN A 159 -9.75 6.82 -12.45
N ASP A 160 -9.60 5.54 -12.75
CA ASP A 160 -8.64 5.01 -13.74
C ASP A 160 -9.12 5.40 -15.16
N ASN A 161 -9.58 4.46 -15.95
CA ASN A 161 -10.17 4.73 -17.26
C ASN A 161 -11.69 4.75 -17.12
N TYR A 162 -12.27 5.93 -16.88
CA TYR A 162 -13.73 6.08 -16.69
C TYR A 162 -14.56 5.75 -17.93
N LEU A 163 -13.95 5.72 -19.12
CA LEU A 163 -14.64 5.36 -20.38
C LEU A 163 -14.82 3.84 -20.52
N SER A 164 -13.91 3.04 -20.00
CA SER A 164 -13.92 1.57 -20.13
C SER A 164 -14.01 0.82 -18.82
N LYS A 165 -13.68 1.47 -17.69
CA LYS A 165 -13.65 0.89 -16.35
C LYS A 165 -14.37 1.80 -15.36
N HIS A 166 -15.68 1.90 -15.51
CA HIS A 166 -16.52 2.89 -14.83
C HIS A 166 -16.37 2.92 -13.30
N ASN A 167 -16.08 1.78 -12.66
CA ASN A 167 -15.97 1.66 -11.22
C ASN A 167 -14.52 1.61 -10.71
N SER A 168 -13.53 1.70 -11.61
CA SER A 168 -12.13 1.57 -11.26
C SER A 168 -11.56 2.87 -10.70
N MET A 169 -10.86 2.77 -9.56
CA MET A 169 -10.05 3.86 -9.04
C MET A 169 -8.61 3.39 -8.76
N ILE A 170 -7.69 4.32 -8.96
CA ILE A 170 -6.27 4.09 -8.72
C ILE A 170 -5.65 5.33 -8.06
N ALA A 171 -4.74 5.08 -7.15
CA ALA A 171 -3.95 6.14 -6.53
C ALA A 171 -2.85 6.67 -7.47
N HIS A 172 -2.44 7.92 -7.27
CA HIS A 172 -1.36 8.58 -7.98
C HIS A 172 -0.02 8.15 -7.40
N VAL A 173 0.72 7.33 -8.13
CA VAL A 173 1.96 6.68 -7.65
C VAL A 173 3.04 7.70 -7.28
N ASP A 174 3.13 8.78 -8.04
CA ASP A 174 4.03 9.92 -7.83
C ASP A 174 3.79 10.70 -6.52
N LEU A 175 2.73 10.40 -5.79
CA LEU A 175 2.39 11.02 -4.50
C LEU A 175 2.60 10.10 -3.29
N ILE A 176 3.26 8.96 -3.48
CA ILE A 176 3.54 8.02 -2.38
C ILE A 176 4.42 8.68 -1.33
N GLU A 177 5.56 9.24 -1.72
CA GLU A 177 6.52 9.85 -0.79
C GLU A 177 5.93 11.06 -0.06
N ASP A 178 5.24 11.96 -0.79
CA ASP A 178 4.54 13.11 -0.18
C ASP A 178 3.48 12.65 0.83
N THR A 179 2.76 11.57 0.52
CA THR A 179 1.75 11.01 1.43
C THR A 179 2.39 10.41 2.67
N ILE A 180 3.50 9.68 2.53
CA ILE A 180 4.27 9.12 3.65
C ILE A 180 4.72 10.25 4.58
N GLU A 181 5.30 11.32 4.04
CA GLU A 181 5.75 12.49 4.83
C GLU A 181 4.59 13.11 5.63
N LYS A 182 3.45 13.36 4.96
CA LYS A 182 2.27 13.94 5.64
C LYS A 182 1.69 12.99 6.69
N ALA A 183 1.62 11.68 6.38
CA ALA A 183 1.10 10.67 7.29
C ALA A 183 1.97 10.49 8.55
N LEU A 184 3.29 10.57 8.44
CA LEU A 184 4.22 10.60 9.58
C LEU A 184 3.94 11.78 10.51
N GLY A 185 3.47 12.91 9.96
CA GLY A 185 2.98 14.07 10.70
C GLY A 185 1.51 14.01 11.12
N GLY A 186 0.84 12.85 10.95
CA GLY A 186 -0.57 12.66 11.32
C GLY A 186 -1.58 13.40 10.45
N ARG A 187 -1.23 13.74 9.19
CA ARG A 187 -2.08 14.53 8.29
C ARG A 187 -2.33 13.82 6.97
N GLN A 188 -3.57 13.92 6.47
CA GLN A 188 -3.93 13.51 5.12
C GLN A 188 -3.44 14.56 4.12
N ILE A 189 -2.72 14.11 3.07
CA ILE A 189 -2.38 14.98 1.94
C ILE A 189 -3.65 15.41 1.18
N GLN A 190 -3.71 16.66 0.73
CA GLN A 190 -4.84 17.22 0.00
C GLN A 190 -4.41 17.75 -1.38
N PRO A 191 -5.31 17.68 -2.38
CA PRO A 191 -6.62 17.02 -2.36
C PRO A 191 -6.50 15.50 -2.38
N VAL A 192 -7.35 14.79 -1.61
CA VAL A 192 -7.34 13.32 -1.57
C VAL A 192 -8.00 12.71 -2.82
N ILE A 193 -8.99 13.40 -3.39
CA ILE A 193 -9.61 13.04 -4.66
C ILE A 193 -9.03 13.92 -5.77
N LYS A 194 -8.50 13.28 -6.80
CA LYS A 194 -7.88 13.95 -7.96
C LYS A 194 -8.59 13.63 -9.27
N SER A 195 -8.25 14.38 -10.30
CA SER A 195 -8.73 14.12 -11.66
C SER A 195 -8.33 12.72 -12.14
N PRO A 196 -9.08 12.15 -13.10
CA PRO A 196 -8.72 10.87 -13.71
C PRO A 196 -7.30 10.86 -14.27
N HIS A 197 -6.68 9.68 -14.26
CA HIS A 197 -5.35 9.46 -14.84
C HIS A 197 -5.36 9.47 -16.39
N VAL A 198 -6.55 9.44 -17.01
CA VAL A 198 -6.67 9.39 -18.45
C VAL A 198 -6.54 10.78 -19.04
N THR A 199 -5.54 10.99 -19.88
CA THR A 199 -5.52 12.13 -20.78
C THR A 199 -6.60 11.88 -21.84
N ILE A 200 -7.62 12.73 -21.87
CA ILE A 200 -8.62 12.71 -22.95
C ILE A 200 -7.90 13.25 -24.18
N LEU A 201 -7.68 12.39 -25.18
CA LEU A 201 -7.20 12.77 -26.50
C LEU A 201 -8.35 13.34 -27.30
#